data_1b8a290c432a82ecd78992c1af95ac3b
#
_entry.id   1b8a290c432a82ecd78992c1af95ac3b
#
_cell.length_a   1.000
_cell.length_b   1.000
_cell.length_c   1.000
_cell.angle_alpha   90.00
_cell.angle_beta   90.00
_cell.angle_gamma   90.00
#
_symmetry.space_group_name_H-M   'P 1'
#
loop_
_entity.id
_entity.type
_entity.pdbx_description
1 polymer ?
#
loop_
_entity_poly.entity_id
_entity_poly.type
_entity_poly.pdbx_seq_one_letter_code
_entity_poly.pdbx_strand_id
1 'polypeptide(L)'
;MRRVVQRVLPDGTIGNVQPFHICLEGLEKAVLCRDDKDYDAFVKIICLAARRKNVIVVIYVVVSNHSHATVLARCQNDADCYGEEVKKMASMWVSGRYGERKLLRRVDMKAPCLDSDWYLRNTLAYVPRNALDNGCNVNEYRWSGYRAMFRGRIPPGAPGPVRKVAEMTRREHRALFHTGDDLSGVPWLVDADGYLVPESFCDTDYLEQAFNHDQAYYIRTIGTVNVAEMRQRLVDGPRSMHTDGEVLKDAAAEAQRWFGTDLSALSLLQKTRLIPFFNRTRKTTVRQLARVFGLDRETVHAILHPR
;
A
#
# COMPACT_ATOMS: atom_id res chain seq x y z
N MET A 1 18.28 8.73 3.12
CA MET A 1 17.16 8.90 4.09
C MET A 1 17.06 7.67 4.99
N ARG A 2 16.71 7.82 6.28
CA ARG A 2 16.37 6.64 7.11
C ARG A 2 14.98 6.16 6.74
N ARG A 3 14.85 4.94 6.25
CA ARG A 3 13.54 4.33 5.90
C ARG A 3 12.76 3.94 7.14
N VAL A 4 13.44 3.41 8.15
CA VAL A 4 12.86 3.17 9.48
C VAL A 4 12.94 4.46 10.26
N VAL A 5 11.80 4.97 10.69
CA VAL A 5 11.67 6.21 11.45
C VAL A 5 10.83 5.98 12.70
N GLN A 6 11.05 6.81 13.71
CA GLN A 6 10.21 6.83 14.90
C GLN A 6 9.02 7.78 14.66
N ARG A 7 7.81 7.31 14.95
CA ARG A 7 6.56 8.09 14.81
C ARG A 7 5.62 7.82 15.98
N VAL A 8 4.76 8.80 16.24
CA VAL A 8 3.59 8.62 17.10
C VAL A 8 2.52 7.91 16.25
N LEU A 9 2.06 6.78 16.71
CA LEU A 9 1.06 5.95 16.04
C LEU A 9 -0.37 6.44 16.36
N PRO A 10 -1.39 6.01 15.60
CA PRO A 10 -2.78 6.41 15.83
C PRO A 10 -3.34 6.10 17.23
N ASP A 11 -2.76 5.13 17.94
CA ASP A 11 -3.09 4.80 19.34
C ASP A 11 -2.35 5.66 20.38
N GLY A 12 -1.53 6.60 19.93
CA GLY A 12 -0.71 7.47 20.77
C GLY A 12 0.64 6.87 21.20
N THR A 13 0.92 5.61 20.90
CA THR A 13 2.22 5.01 21.22
C THR A 13 3.30 5.47 20.25
N ILE A 14 4.55 5.47 20.72
CA ILE A 14 5.71 5.77 19.87
C ILE A 14 6.31 4.46 19.38
N GLY A 15 6.51 4.34 18.06
CA GLY A 15 7.05 3.13 17.46
C GLY A 15 8.02 3.39 16.31
N ASN A 16 8.91 2.43 16.08
CA ASN A 16 9.70 2.37 14.86
C ASN A 16 8.84 1.81 13.74
N VAL A 17 8.71 2.55 12.65
CA VAL A 17 7.88 2.21 11.50
C VAL A 17 8.69 2.26 10.21
N GLN A 18 8.26 1.49 9.22
CA GLN A 18 8.88 1.41 7.90
C GLN A 18 7.81 1.48 6.80
N PRO A 19 8.19 1.90 5.57
CA PRO A 19 7.22 2.15 4.52
C PRO A 19 6.80 0.89 3.77
N PHE A 20 5.49 0.79 3.48
CA PHE A 20 4.88 -0.27 2.67
C PHE A 20 4.00 0.35 1.58
N HIS A 21 3.94 -0.30 0.43
CA HIS A 21 3.03 0.04 -0.64
C HIS A 21 1.80 -0.87 -0.60
N ILE A 22 0.67 -0.34 -0.23
CA ILE A 22 -0.59 -1.07 -0.23
C ILE A 22 -1.28 -0.89 -1.57
N CYS A 23 -1.58 -1.99 -2.22
CA CYS A 23 -2.23 -2.01 -3.51
C CYS A 23 -3.43 -2.94 -3.48
N LEU A 24 -4.59 -2.45 -3.91
CA LEU A 24 -5.81 -3.22 -4.11
C LEU A 24 -6.12 -3.17 -5.60
N GLU A 25 -5.75 -4.22 -6.33
CA GLU A 25 -5.85 -4.36 -7.79
C GLU A 25 -6.68 -5.60 -8.17
N GLY A 26 -6.95 -5.78 -9.47
CA GLY A 26 -7.57 -6.99 -10.00
C GLY A 26 -9.02 -6.81 -10.49
N LEU A 27 -9.48 -5.57 -10.59
CA LEU A 27 -10.80 -5.25 -11.16
C LEU A 27 -10.67 -4.57 -12.52
N GLU A 28 -9.89 -5.14 -13.45
CA GLU A 28 -9.66 -4.56 -14.78
C GLU A 28 -10.96 -4.31 -15.57
N LYS A 29 -12.02 -5.07 -15.30
CA LYS A 29 -13.31 -5.02 -16.00
C LYS A 29 -14.48 -4.59 -15.10
N ALA A 30 -14.21 -4.07 -13.90
CA ALA A 30 -15.27 -3.66 -12.98
C ALA A 30 -14.98 -2.27 -12.41
N VAL A 31 -16.03 -1.52 -12.17
CA VAL A 31 -15.95 -0.19 -11.55
C VAL A 31 -16.25 -0.34 -10.07
N LEU A 32 -15.30 0.07 -9.25
CA LEU A 32 -15.41 0.05 -7.79
C LEU A 32 -16.03 1.34 -7.24
N CYS A 33 -15.54 2.48 -7.75
CA CYS A 33 -16.07 3.80 -7.42
C CYS A 33 -16.86 4.34 -8.62
N ARG A 34 -18.18 4.48 -8.46
CA ARG A 34 -19.12 4.85 -9.52
C ARG A 34 -19.50 6.31 -9.48
N ASP A 35 -19.37 6.95 -8.33
CA ASP A 35 -19.64 8.36 -8.09
C ASP A 35 -18.81 8.91 -6.92
N ASP A 36 -18.89 10.21 -6.67
CA ASP A 36 -18.14 10.90 -5.62
C ASP A 36 -18.38 10.33 -4.22
N LYS A 37 -19.56 9.76 -3.95
CA LYS A 37 -19.84 9.13 -2.66
C LYS A 37 -19.02 7.86 -2.44
N ASP A 38 -18.75 7.10 -3.51
CA ASP A 38 -17.90 5.92 -3.43
C ASP A 38 -16.45 6.32 -3.19
N TYR A 39 -15.96 7.30 -3.93
CA TYR A 39 -14.61 7.81 -3.76
C TYR A 39 -14.38 8.34 -2.34
N ASP A 40 -15.32 9.17 -1.85
CA ASP A 40 -15.28 9.70 -0.49
C ASP A 40 -15.28 8.59 0.57
N ALA A 41 -16.18 7.61 0.42
CA ALA A 41 -16.24 6.47 1.31
C ALA A 41 -14.92 5.68 1.31
N PHE A 42 -14.28 5.50 0.14
CA PHE A 42 -12.98 4.83 0.05
C PHE A 42 -11.86 5.61 0.74
N VAL A 43 -11.79 6.92 0.57
CA VAL A 43 -10.81 7.76 1.29
C VAL A 43 -11.01 7.62 2.81
N LYS A 44 -12.27 7.68 3.28
CA LYS A 44 -12.60 7.48 4.70
C LYS A 44 -12.26 6.07 5.18
N ILE A 45 -12.47 5.05 4.36
CA ILE A 45 -12.06 3.66 4.66
C ILE A 45 -10.55 3.55 4.82
N ILE A 46 -9.74 4.13 3.94
CA ILE A 46 -8.28 4.18 4.04
C ILE A 46 -7.86 4.75 5.40
N CYS A 47 -8.47 5.86 5.79
CA CYS A 47 -8.17 6.57 7.03
C CYS A 47 -8.63 5.77 8.28
N LEU A 48 -9.86 5.25 8.29
CA LEU A 48 -10.40 4.43 9.38
C LEU A 48 -9.62 3.13 9.58
N ALA A 49 -9.28 2.44 8.50
CA ALA A 49 -8.49 1.22 8.56
C ALA A 49 -7.08 1.50 9.14
N ALA A 50 -6.48 2.63 8.78
CA ALA A 50 -5.19 3.05 9.33
C ALA A 50 -5.25 3.23 10.84
N ARG A 51 -6.29 3.89 11.34
CA ARG A 51 -6.52 4.01 12.78
C ARG A 51 -6.73 2.66 13.47
N ARG A 52 -7.58 1.78 12.88
CA ARG A 52 -7.89 0.46 13.45
C ARG A 52 -6.67 -0.47 13.51
N LYS A 53 -5.77 -0.36 12.53
CA LYS A 53 -4.58 -1.22 12.42
C LYS A 53 -3.30 -0.55 12.87
N ASN A 54 -3.43 0.64 13.45
CA ASN A 54 -2.33 1.38 14.04
C ASN A 54 -1.17 1.63 13.04
N VAL A 55 -1.52 2.02 11.82
CA VAL A 55 -0.58 2.42 10.76
C VAL A 55 -0.79 3.90 10.38
N ILE A 56 0.22 4.52 9.78
CA ILE A 56 0.19 5.92 9.37
C ILE A 56 0.12 5.98 7.85
N VAL A 57 -0.84 6.71 7.30
CA VAL A 57 -0.93 6.96 5.87
C VAL A 57 0.05 8.06 5.48
N VAL A 58 0.90 7.81 4.49
CA VAL A 58 1.81 8.81 3.92
C VAL A 58 1.16 9.51 2.74
N ILE A 59 0.73 8.73 1.75
CA ILE A 59 0.02 9.21 0.56
C ILE A 59 -0.91 8.12 0.04
N TYR A 60 -1.98 8.50 -0.61
CA TYR A 60 -2.94 7.58 -1.21
C TYR A 60 -3.47 8.10 -2.55
N VAL A 61 -4.07 7.22 -3.32
CA VAL A 61 -4.95 7.53 -4.46
C VAL A 61 -6.05 6.47 -4.55
N VAL A 62 -7.25 6.92 -4.81
CA VAL A 62 -8.41 6.07 -5.13
C VAL A 62 -8.80 6.39 -6.57
N VAL A 63 -8.81 5.37 -7.43
CA VAL A 63 -9.28 5.48 -8.81
C VAL A 63 -10.50 4.58 -9.02
N SER A 64 -11.07 4.57 -10.21
CA SER A 64 -12.37 3.94 -10.46
C SER A 64 -12.43 2.44 -10.14
N ASN A 65 -11.32 1.71 -10.24
CA ASN A 65 -11.27 0.26 -10.13
C ASN A 65 -10.16 -0.29 -9.21
N HIS A 66 -9.35 0.58 -8.62
CA HIS A 66 -8.28 0.18 -7.69
C HIS A 66 -7.87 1.33 -6.77
N SER A 67 -7.05 1.03 -5.78
CA SER A 67 -6.45 2.05 -4.92
C SER A 67 -5.02 1.70 -4.55
N HIS A 68 -4.21 2.75 -4.37
CA HIS A 68 -2.86 2.64 -3.85
C HIS A 68 -2.69 3.53 -2.62
N ALA A 69 -1.93 3.07 -1.64
CA ALA A 69 -1.47 3.88 -0.53
C ALA A 69 -0.02 3.52 -0.17
N THR A 70 0.75 4.52 0.23
CA THR A 70 1.98 4.28 0.97
C THR A 70 1.69 4.52 2.44
N VAL A 71 2.03 3.56 3.28
CA VAL A 71 1.81 3.62 4.71
C VAL A 71 3.09 3.33 5.48
N LEU A 72 3.17 3.81 6.73
CA LEU A 72 4.20 3.42 7.68
C LEU A 72 3.59 2.43 8.67
N ALA A 73 4.19 1.25 8.77
CA ALA A 73 3.79 0.20 9.70
C ALA A 73 5.01 -0.35 10.44
N ARG A 74 4.80 -0.97 11.60
CA ARG A 74 5.89 -1.54 12.41
C ARG A 74 6.52 -2.76 11.73
N CYS A 75 5.70 -3.56 11.06
CA CYS A 75 6.13 -4.79 10.40
C CYS A 75 5.21 -5.15 9.22
N GLN A 76 5.61 -6.17 8.47
CA GLN A 76 4.86 -6.69 7.32
C GLN A 76 3.43 -7.11 7.72
N ASN A 77 3.27 -7.78 8.86
CA ASN A 77 1.97 -8.23 9.33
C ASN A 77 1.00 -7.06 9.59
N ASP A 78 1.48 -5.94 10.14
CA ASP A 78 0.64 -4.77 10.38
C ASP A 78 0.18 -4.14 9.04
N ALA A 79 1.07 -4.12 8.03
CA ALA A 79 0.76 -3.64 6.69
C ALA A 79 -0.25 -4.57 5.96
N ASP A 80 -0.07 -5.89 6.07
CA ASP A 80 -0.98 -6.88 5.51
C ASP A 80 -2.37 -6.78 6.19
N CYS A 81 -2.41 -6.70 7.51
CA CYS A 81 -3.64 -6.50 8.28
C CYS A 81 -4.37 -5.21 7.92
N TYR A 82 -3.63 -4.14 7.63
CA TYR A 82 -4.20 -2.88 7.16
C TYR A 82 -4.85 -3.04 5.78
N GLY A 83 -4.13 -3.62 4.82
CA GLY A 83 -4.65 -3.84 3.47
C GLY A 83 -5.91 -4.72 3.46
N GLU A 84 -5.92 -5.79 4.25
CA GLU A 84 -7.10 -6.65 4.40
C GLU A 84 -8.27 -5.93 5.09
N GLU A 85 -8.03 -5.03 6.06
CA GLU A 85 -9.09 -4.22 6.66
C GLU A 85 -9.68 -3.23 5.66
N VAL A 86 -8.85 -2.56 4.83
CA VAL A 86 -9.34 -1.70 3.74
C VAL A 86 -10.21 -2.50 2.78
N LYS A 87 -9.75 -3.67 2.32
CA LYS A 87 -10.49 -4.57 1.43
C LYS A 87 -11.82 -5.00 2.02
N LYS A 88 -11.83 -5.38 3.30
CA LYS A 88 -13.03 -5.79 4.04
C LYS A 88 -14.05 -4.65 4.13
N MET A 89 -13.62 -3.46 4.57
CA MET A 89 -14.50 -2.31 4.70
C MET A 89 -15.06 -1.87 3.34
N ALA A 90 -14.22 -1.85 2.30
CA ALA A 90 -14.64 -1.58 0.94
C ALA A 90 -15.68 -2.61 0.43
N SER A 91 -15.47 -3.90 0.75
CA SER A 91 -16.44 -4.96 0.42
C SER A 91 -17.79 -4.75 1.11
N MET A 92 -17.77 -4.30 2.36
CA MET A 92 -19.01 -3.97 3.11
C MET A 92 -19.72 -2.78 2.49
N TRP A 93 -18.99 -1.72 2.09
CA TRP A 93 -19.55 -0.55 1.42
C TRP A 93 -20.22 -0.93 0.10
N VAL A 94 -19.50 -1.59 -0.80
CA VAL A 94 -20.02 -2.00 -2.12
C VAL A 94 -21.22 -2.95 -1.97
N SER A 95 -21.13 -3.92 -1.05
CA SER A 95 -22.24 -4.84 -0.79
C SER A 95 -23.47 -4.14 -0.22
N GLY A 96 -23.27 -3.20 0.70
CA GLY A 96 -24.38 -2.43 1.31
C GLY A 96 -25.06 -1.51 0.32
N ARG A 97 -24.27 -0.89 -0.57
CA ARG A 97 -24.79 0.11 -1.54
C ARG A 97 -25.37 -0.52 -2.81
N TYR A 98 -24.75 -1.59 -3.32
CA TYR A 98 -25.05 -2.16 -4.64
C TYR A 98 -25.52 -3.63 -4.60
N GLY A 99 -25.52 -4.26 -3.44
CA GLY A 99 -25.85 -5.68 -3.32
C GLY A 99 -24.76 -6.64 -3.86
N GLU A 100 -23.61 -6.13 -4.29
CA GLU A 100 -22.56 -6.89 -4.98
C GLU A 100 -21.59 -7.55 -3.97
N ARG A 101 -22.02 -8.66 -3.36
CA ARG A 101 -21.28 -9.32 -2.27
C ARG A 101 -19.97 -10.01 -2.65
N LYS A 102 -19.68 -10.21 -3.95
CA LYS A 102 -18.53 -10.99 -4.42
C LYS A 102 -17.50 -10.19 -5.19
N LEU A 103 -17.75 -8.91 -5.47
CA LEU A 103 -16.91 -8.09 -6.33
C LEU A 103 -15.47 -8.05 -5.80
N LEU A 104 -15.28 -7.72 -4.54
CA LEU A 104 -13.95 -7.57 -3.94
C LEU A 104 -13.24 -8.90 -3.59
N ARG A 105 -13.87 -10.06 -3.77
CA ARG A 105 -13.17 -11.36 -3.64
C ARG A 105 -12.09 -11.53 -4.71
N ARG A 106 -12.22 -10.85 -5.85
CA ARG A 106 -11.28 -10.90 -6.98
C ARG A 106 -10.18 -9.85 -6.87
N VAL A 107 -10.29 -8.94 -5.90
CA VAL A 107 -9.27 -7.93 -5.65
C VAL A 107 -8.07 -8.61 -5.01
N ASP A 108 -6.91 -8.43 -5.61
CA ASP A 108 -5.63 -8.85 -5.07
C ASP A 108 -5.08 -7.74 -4.16
N MET A 109 -4.78 -8.08 -2.92
CA MET A 109 -4.18 -7.17 -1.95
C MET A 109 -2.70 -7.47 -1.83
N LYS A 110 -1.87 -6.45 -2.05
CA LYS A 110 -0.42 -6.53 -1.95
C LYS A 110 0.10 -5.44 -1.03
N ALA A 111 1.10 -5.78 -0.23
CA ALA A 111 1.73 -4.86 0.72
C ALA A 111 3.27 -4.99 0.71
N PRO A 112 3.97 -4.81 -0.44
CA PRO A 112 5.43 -4.91 -0.46
C PRO A 112 6.08 -3.83 0.39
N CYS A 113 7.12 -4.24 1.14
CA CYS A 113 7.99 -3.31 1.85
C CYS A 113 8.83 -2.50 0.86
N LEU A 114 8.94 -1.20 1.08
CA LEU A 114 9.74 -0.29 0.26
C LEU A 114 11.19 -0.30 0.74
N ASP A 115 11.94 -1.31 0.29
CA ASP A 115 13.22 -1.74 0.82
C ASP A 115 14.44 -0.93 0.32
N SER A 116 14.25 0.03 -0.58
CA SER A 116 15.30 0.90 -1.10
C SER A 116 14.83 2.34 -1.28
N ASP A 117 15.75 3.29 -1.23
CA ASP A 117 15.44 4.71 -1.45
C ASP A 117 14.87 4.95 -2.85
N TRP A 118 15.37 4.20 -3.84
CA TRP A 118 14.85 4.24 -5.19
C TRP A 118 13.40 3.74 -5.23
N TYR A 119 13.11 2.59 -4.61
CA TYR A 119 11.78 2.01 -4.63
C TYR A 119 10.79 2.90 -3.84
N LEU A 120 11.21 3.42 -2.69
CA LEU A 120 10.42 4.36 -1.91
C LEU A 120 10.02 5.60 -2.72
N ARG A 121 11.00 6.33 -3.30
CA ARG A 121 10.72 7.55 -4.05
C ARG A 121 9.85 7.30 -5.28
N ASN A 122 10.13 6.22 -6.02
CA ASN A 122 9.32 5.88 -7.19
C ASN A 122 7.89 5.49 -6.79
N THR A 123 7.69 4.78 -5.67
CA THR A 123 6.34 4.47 -5.18
C THR A 123 5.59 5.71 -4.72
N LEU A 124 6.24 6.60 -3.97
CA LEU A 124 5.64 7.86 -3.53
C LEU A 124 5.23 8.76 -4.72
N ALA A 125 5.96 8.69 -5.83
CA ALA A 125 5.62 9.39 -7.07
C ALA A 125 4.59 8.63 -7.92
N TYR A 126 4.63 7.29 -7.92
CA TYR A 126 3.70 6.43 -8.65
C TYR A 126 2.27 6.54 -8.12
N VAL A 127 2.10 6.60 -6.79
CA VAL A 127 0.76 6.66 -6.17
C VAL A 127 -0.07 7.80 -6.77
N PRO A 128 0.31 9.08 -6.71
CA PRO A 128 -0.50 10.16 -7.27
C PRO A 128 -0.56 10.16 -8.80
N ARG A 129 0.46 9.57 -9.48
CA ARG A 129 0.47 9.46 -10.93
C ARG A 129 -0.73 8.68 -11.48
N ASN A 130 -1.32 7.77 -10.70
CA ASN A 130 -2.51 7.03 -11.12
C ASN A 130 -3.71 7.92 -11.44
N ALA A 131 -3.72 9.19 -11.01
CA ALA A 131 -4.71 10.17 -11.45
C ALA A 131 -4.67 10.41 -12.97
N LEU A 132 -3.46 10.36 -13.59
CA LEU A 132 -3.29 10.52 -15.04
C LEU A 132 -3.93 9.36 -15.82
N ASP A 133 -3.95 8.15 -15.26
CA ASP A 133 -4.57 6.98 -15.88
C ASP A 133 -6.10 7.14 -15.96
N ASN A 134 -6.68 8.05 -15.15
CA ASN A 134 -8.07 8.48 -15.23
C ASN A 134 -8.27 9.76 -16.07
N GLY A 135 -7.27 10.21 -16.79
CA GLY A 135 -7.34 11.42 -17.60
C GLY A 135 -7.40 12.74 -16.79
N CYS A 136 -7.06 12.70 -15.49
CA CYS A 136 -7.10 13.86 -14.62
C CYS A 136 -5.70 14.37 -14.30
N ASN A 137 -5.56 15.70 -14.18
CA ASN A 137 -4.33 16.31 -13.70
C ASN A 137 -4.11 15.92 -12.22
N VAL A 138 -2.88 15.54 -11.84
CA VAL A 138 -2.53 15.16 -10.47
C VAL A 138 -2.88 16.26 -9.46
N ASN A 139 -2.70 17.54 -9.82
CA ASN A 139 -3.03 18.69 -8.99
C ASN A 139 -4.53 18.88 -8.74
N GLU A 140 -5.37 18.42 -9.68
CA GLU A 140 -6.81 18.62 -9.66
C GLU A 140 -7.55 17.40 -9.11
N TYR A 141 -6.87 16.25 -9.08
CA TYR A 141 -7.50 15.00 -8.65
C TYR A 141 -7.78 14.97 -7.15
N ARG A 142 -9.07 15.10 -6.79
CA ARG A 142 -9.53 15.22 -5.39
C ARG A 142 -9.24 13.97 -4.56
N TRP A 143 -9.30 12.79 -5.16
CA TRP A 143 -9.24 11.51 -4.47
C TRP A 143 -7.82 10.99 -4.27
N SER A 144 -6.90 11.93 -4.03
CA SER A 144 -5.48 11.67 -3.80
C SER A 144 -4.95 12.55 -2.66
N GLY A 145 -4.02 11.98 -1.88
CA GLY A 145 -3.27 12.73 -0.86
C GLY A 145 -2.25 13.72 -1.43
N TYR A 146 -2.08 13.80 -2.76
CA TYR A 146 -1.11 14.69 -3.39
C TYR A 146 -1.29 16.16 -3.00
N ARG A 147 -2.53 16.59 -2.86
CA ARG A 147 -2.84 18.01 -2.56
C ARG A 147 -2.33 18.47 -1.19
N ALA A 148 -2.04 17.55 -0.28
CA ALA A 148 -1.45 17.84 1.02
C ALA A 148 0.07 18.10 0.95
N MET A 149 0.75 17.59 -0.08
CA MET A 149 2.20 17.58 -0.14
C MET A 149 2.79 18.95 -0.45
N PHE A 150 3.90 19.31 0.21
CA PHE A 150 4.66 20.56 0.05
C PHE A 150 3.85 21.84 0.30
N ARG A 151 2.77 21.78 1.07
CA ARG A 151 1.94 22.96 1.36
C ARG A 151 2.21 23.60 2.72
N GLY A 152 3.08 23.00 3.52
CA GLY A 152 3.22 23.40 4.90
C GLY A 152 1.95 23.07 5.72
N ARG A 153 1.91 23.54 6.96
CA ARG A 153 0.71 23.41 7.79
C ARG A 153 -0.45 24.16 7.11
N ILE A 154 -1.59 23.51 7.02
CA ILE A 154 -2.86 23.94 6.36
C ILE A 154 -2.81 25.39 5.87
N PRO A 155 -2.80 25.65 4.54
CA PRO A 155 -2.74 27.02 4.04
C PRO A 155 -3.91 27.81 4.63
N PRO A 156 -3.71 29.06 5.05
CA PRO A 156 -4.82 29.98 5.23
C PRO A 156 -5.50 30.12 3.86
N GLY A 157 -6.69 29.51 3.69
CA GLY A 157 -7.41 29.47 2.42
C GLY A 157 -7.77 28.07 1.92
N ALA A 158 -7.76 27.03 2.79
CA ALA A 158 -8.56 25.84 2.49
C ALA A 158 -9.98 26.29 2.13
N PRO A 159 -10.58 25.83 1.01
CA PRO A 159 -11.87 26.31 0.58
C PRO A 159 -12.94 26.01 1.64
N GLY A 160 -13.41 27.02 2.32
CA GLY A 160 -14.48 26.94 3.31
C GLY A 160 -14.04 26.59 4.74
N PRO A 161 -14.98 26.65 5.69
CA PRO A 161 -14.73 26.30 7.07
C PRO A 161 -14.46 24.80 7.21
N VAL A 162 -13.29 24.45 7.78
CA VAL A 162 -12.99 23.07 8.17
C VAL A 162 -13.59 22.78 9.55
N ARG A 163 -14.11 21.55 9.72
CA ARG A 163 -14.61 21.06 11.02
C ARG A 163 -13.70 19.94 11.54
N LYS A 164 -13.45 19.96 12.84
CA LYS A 164 -12.74 18.86 13.50
C LYS A 164 -13.67 17.67 13.68
N VAL A 165 -13.25 16.51 13.23
CA VAL A 165 -14.00 15.26 13.41
C VAL A 165 -14.21 14.94 14.89
N ALA A 166 -13.20 15.19 15.72
CA ALA A 166 -13.27 14.96 17.17
C ALA A 166 -14.38 15.77 17.88
N GLU A 167 -14.83 16.90 17.32
CA GLU A 167 -15.88 17.77 17.88
C GLU A 167 -17.28 17.37 17.39
N MET A 168 -17.39 16.39 16.49
CA MET A 168 -18.67 15.91 15.97
C MET A 168 -19.36 14.94 16.93
N THR A 169 -20.68 14.87 16.85
CA THR A 169 -21.48 13.90 17.60
C THR A 169 -21.32 12.48 17.02
N ARG A 170 -21.59 11.46 17.81
CA ARG A 170 -21.63 10.05 17.34
C ARG A 170 -22.59 9.84 16.15
N ARG A 171 -23.67 10.61 16.10
CA ARG A 171 -24.64 10.54 14.99
C ARG A 171 -23.99 11.07 13.70
N GLU A 172 -23.25 12.16 13.78
CA GLU A 172 -22.50 12.72 12.64
C GLU A 172 -21.38 11.78 12.21
N HIS A 173 -20.63 11.16 13.15
CA HIS A 173 -19.63 10.15 12.82
C HIS A 173 -20.23 8.99 12.02
N ARG A 174 -21.40 8.46 12.47
CA ARG A 174 -22.09 7.38 11.73
C ARG A 174 -22.56 7.82 10.37
N ALA A 175 -23.11 9.02 10.26
CA ALA A 175 -23.62 9.55 8.99
C ALA A 175 -22.49 9.81 7.99
N LEU A 176 -21.35 10.36 8.46
CA LEU A 176 -20.27 10.81 7.60
C LEU A 176 -19.24 9.73 7.29
N PHE A 177 -18.91 8.89 8.29
CA PHE A 177 -17.84 7.87 8.19
C PHE A 177 -18.39 6.45 8.10
N HIS A 178 -19.69 6.25 8.20
CA HIS A 178 -20.34 4.94 8.18
C HIS A 178 -19.73 3.94 9.18
N THR A 179 -19.29 4.43 10.34
CA THR A 179 -18.63 3.65 11.39
C THR A 179 -19.29 3.82 12.75
N GLY A 180 -19.16 2.82 13.60
CA GLY A 180 -19.48 2.90 15.03
C GLY A 180 -18.29 3.25 15.91
N ASP A 181 -17.10 3.44 15.31
CA ASP A 181 -15.87 3.75 16.05
C ASP A 181 -15.99 5.09 16.78
N ASP A 182 -15.32 5.18 17.92
CA ASP A 182 -15.16 6.45 18.62
C ASP A 182 -14.06 7.27 17.93
N LEU A 183 -14.45 8.42 17.35
CA LEU A 183 -13.56 9.33 16.65
C LEU A 183 -13.27 10.61 17.46
N SER A 184 -13.60 10.65 18.74
CA SER A 184 -13.40 11.84 19.61
C SER A 184 -11.94 12.24 19.80
N GLY A 185 -11.01 11.30 19.62
CA GLY A 185 -9.55 11.54 19.78
C GLY A 185 -8.78 11.69 18.47
N VAL A 186 -9.44 11.77 17.30
CA VAL A 186 -8.72 11.86 16.02
C VAL A 186 -8.36 13.30 15.64
N PRO A 187 -7.20 13.54 15.02
CA PRO A 187 -6.81 14.88 14.58
C PRO A 187 -7.47 15.31 13.26
N TRP A 188 -8.36 14.49 12.71
CA TRP A 188 -8.88 14.65 11.36
C TRP A 188 -9.78 15.87 11.21
N LEU A 189 -9.69 16.47 10.03
CA LEU A 189 -10.52 17.57 9.59
C LEU A 189 -11.37 17.16 8.38
N VAL A 190 -12.54 17.72 8.25
CA VAL A 190 -13.37 17.66 7.05
C VAL A 190 -13.65 19.05 6.55
N ASP A 191 -13.79 19.21 5.24
CA ASP A 191 -14.19 20.44 4.60
C ASP A 191 -15.71 20.69 4.72
N ALA A 192 -16.20 21.79 4.10
CA ALA A 192 -17.60 22.18 4.13
C ALA A 192 -18.54 21.13 3.50
N ASP A 193 -18.03 20.34 2.54
CA ASP A 193 -18.77 19.28 1.86
C ASP A 193 -18.69 17.93 2.61
N GLY A 194 -17.92 17.87 3.70
CA GLY A 194 -17.74 16.67 4.52
C GLY A 194 -16.65 15.72 4.01
N TYR A 195 -15.79 16.15 3.08
CA TYR A 195 -14.64 15.37 2.62
C TYR A 195 -13.46 15.50 3.59
N LEU A 196 -12.73 14.41 3.81
CA LEU A 196 -11.52 14.44 4.61
C LEU A 196 -10.45 15.35 4.00
N VAL A 197 -9.86 16.19 4.84
CA VAL A 197 -8.71 17.04 4.50
C VAL A 197 -7.44 16.23 4.62
N PRO A 198 -6.74 15.89 3.51
CA PRO A 198 -5.61 14.97 3.53
C PRO A 198 -4.46 15.40 4.45
N GLU A 199 -4.24 16.71 4.59
CA GLU A 199 -3.24 17.31 5.49
C GLU A 199 -3.45 16.92 6.96
N SER A 200 -4.67 16.54 7.34
CA SER A 200 -5.00 16.20 8.72
C SER A 200 -4.72 14.76 9.11
N PHE A 201 -4.43 13.87 8.14
CA PHE A 201 -4.19 12.46 8.42
C PHE A 201 -3.02 11.82 7.65
N CYS A 202 -2.46 12.50 6.64
CA CYS A 202 -1.27 12.04 5.93
C CYS A 202 0.01 12.53 6.62
N ASP A 203 1.03 11.66 6.74
CA ASP A 203 2.39 12.06 7.15
C ASP A 203 3.13 12.70 5.96
N THR A 204 2.82 13.96 5.70
CA THR A 204 3.42 14.74 4.60
C THR A 204 4.92 14.94 4.82
N ASP A 205 5.36 15.10 6.08
CA ASP A 205 6.76 15.28 6.44
C ASP A 205 7.62 14.09 5.99
N TYR A 206 7.14 12.85 6.15
CA TYR A 206 7.86 11.67 5.69
C TYR A 206 8.10 11.68 4.17
N LEU A 207 7.06 12.03 3.39
CA LEU A 207 7.18 12.14 1.94
C LEU A 207 8.14 13.28 1.55
N GLU A 208 7.97 14.45 2.14
CA GLU A 208 8.79 15.62 1.82
C GLU A 208 10.26 15.39 2.14
N GLN A 209 10.58 14.73 3.26
CA GLN A 209 11.93 14.29 3.58
C GLN A 209 12.51 13.31 2.55
N ALA A 210 11.68 12.40 2.00
CA ALA A 210 12.13 11.47 0.96
C ALA A 210 12.61 12.20 -0.30
N PHE A 211 12.08 13.38 -0.56
CA PHE A 211 12.45 14.26 -1.67
C PHE A 211 13.31 15.46 -1.25
N ASN A 212 13.96 15.41 -0.05
CA ASN A 212 14.80 16.46 0.49
C ASN A 212 14.09 17.83 0.57
N HIS A 213 12.77 17.84 0.82
CA HIS A 213 11.90 19.01 0.79
C HIS A 213 11.92 19.78 -0.55
N ASP A 214 12.33 19.12 -1.65
CA ASP A 214 12.33 19.69 -3.01
C ASP A 214 11.08 19.26 -3.78
N GLN A 215 10.09 20.16 -3.82
CA GLN A 215 8.84 19.96 -4.55
C GLN A 215 9.08 19.75 -6.06
N ALA A 216 10.04 20.46 -6.66
CA ALA A 216 10.34 20.35 -8.08
C ALA A 216 10.93 18.96 -8.40
N TYR A 217 11.75 18.42 -7.50
CA TYR A 217 12.25 17.04 -7.60
C TYR A 217 11.10 16.04 -7.55
N TYR A 218 10.15 16.21 -6.62
CA TYR A 218 8.97 15.35 -6.52
C TYR A 218 8.13 15.36 -7.79
N ILE A 219 7.80 16.56 -8.32
CA ILE A 219 7.01 16.72 -9.55
C ILE A 219 7.71 16.08 -10.75
N ARG A 220 9.03 16.29 -10.91
CA ARG A 220 9.81 15.63 -11.98
C ARG A 220 9.74 14.11 -11.86
N THR A 221 9.84 13.58 -10.63
CA THR A 221 9.77 12.13 -10.42
C THR A 221 8.40 11.58 -10.78
N ILE A 222 7.30 12.27 -10.47
CA ILE A 222 5.94 11.88 -10.92
C ILE A 222 5.88 11.79 -12.44
N GLY A 223 6.47 12.77 -13.16
CA GLY A 223 6.50 12.79 -14.62
C GLY A 223 7.35 11.68 -15.24
N THR A 224 8.37 11.19 -14.55
CA THR A 224 9.37 10.26 -15.10
C THR A 224 9.28 8.83 -14.53
N VAL A 225 8.40 8.56 -13.56
CA VAL A 225 8.29 7.22 -12.96
C VAL A 225 7.93 6.17 -14.02
N ASN A 226 8.69 5.08 -14.03
CA ASN A 226 8.44 3.94 -14.93
C ASN A 226 7.28 3.08 -14.40
N VAL A 227 6.09 3.29 -14.93
CA VAL A 227 4.86 2.58 -14.53
C VAL A 227 4.98 1.07 -14.73
N ALA A 228 5.58 0.63 -15.85
CA ALA A 228 5.76 -0.79 -16.13
C ALA A 228 6.67 -1.46 -15.10
N GLU A 229 7.75 -0.80 -14.69
CA GLU A 229 8.65 -1.31 -13.66
C GLU A 229 7.97 -1.35 -12.28
N MET A 230 7.16 -0.34 -11.94
CA MET A 230 6.41 -0.32 -10.68
C MET A 230 5.38 -1.46 -10.63
N ARG A 231 4.63 -1.69 -11.70
CA ARG A 231 3.69 -2.81 -11.83
C ARG A 231 4.41 -4.16 -11.74
N GLN A 232 5.56 -4.30 -12.41
CA GLN A 232 6.36 -5.52 -12.34
C GLN A 232 6.82 -5.83 -10.90
N ARG A 233 7.18 -4.82 -10.11
CA ARG A 233 7.55 -4.99 -8.70
C ARG A 233 6.39 -5.44 -7.82
N LEU A 234 5.17 -5.02 -8.12
CA LEU A 234 3.97 -5.51 -7.45
C LEU A 234 3.70 -6.99 -7.76
N VAL A 235 3.99 -7.43 -8.99
CA VAL A 235 3.83 -8.84 -9.39
C VAL A 235 4.92 -9.72 -8.76
N ASP A 236 6.16 -9.24 -8.72
CA ASP A 236 7.29 -10.02 -8.16
C ASP A 236 7.19 -10.22 -6.63
N GLY A 237 6.27 -9.52 -5.95
CA GLY A 237 6.06 -9.58 -4.51
C GLY A 237 7.13 -8.83 -3.69
N PRO A 238 7.07 -8.89 -2.35
CA PRO A 238 8.05 -8.26 -1.48
C PRO A 238 9.43 -8.85 -1.73
N ARG A 239 10.45 -8.00 -1.80
CA ARG A 239 11.84 -8.47 -1.87
C ARG A 239 12.19 -9.21 -0.58
N SER A 240 12.90 -10.33 -0.75
CA SER A 240 13.55 -11.00 0.38
C SER A 240 14.49 -10.02 1.09
N MET A 241 14.46 -10.03 2.42
CA MET A 241 15.46 -9.34 3.25
C MET A 241 16.82 -10.02 3.16
N HIS A 242 16.89 -11.20 2.53
CA HIS A 242 18.08 -12.03 2.36
C HIS A 242 18.72 -11.76 1.01
N THR A 243 20.05 -11.72 1.00
CA THR A 243 20.84 -11.68 -0.23
C THR A 243 20.74 -13.01 -1.00
N ASP A 244 21.04 -13.00 -2.31
CA ASP A 244 21.09 -14.23 -3.09
C ASP A 244 22.08 -15.25 -2.50
N GLY A 245 23.21 -14.78 -1.94
CA GLY A 245 24.21 -15.64 -1.29
C GLY A 245 23.70 -16.32 -0.01
N GLU A 246 22.93 -15.60 0.82
CA GLU A 246 22.30 -16.17 2.02
C GLU A 246 21.25 -17.21 1.63
N VAL A 247 20.40 -16.88 0.65
CA VAL A 247 19.37 -17.82 0.17
C VAL A 247 20.01 -19.04 -0.49
N LEU A 248 21.11 -18.87 -1.25
CA LEU A 248 21.87 -19.97 -1.85
C LEU A 248 22.44 -20.90 -0.77
N LYS A 249 23.05 -20.34 0.27
CA LYS A 249 23.59 -21.10 1.40
C LYS A 249 22.50 -21.89 2.13
N ASP A 250 21.39 -21.24 2.44
CA ASP A 250 20.24 -21.88 3.09
C ASP A 250 19.63 -22.96 2.20
N ALA A 251 19.50 -22.68 0.88
CA ALA A 251 18.95 -23.65 -0.08
C ALA A 251 19.85 -24.89 -0.23
N ALA A 252 21.17 -24.73 -0.20
CA ALA A 252 22.10 -25.85 -0.19
C ALA A 252 21.95 -26.68 1.08
N ALA A 253 21.84 -26.04 2.26
CA ALA A 253 21.65 -26.76 3.52
C ALA A 253 20.31 -27.53 3.55
N GLU A 254 19.22 -26.94 3.07
CA GLU A 254 17.92 -27.63 3.01
C GLU A 254 17.87 -28.71 1.93
N ALA A 255 18.59 -28.57 0.80
CA ALA A 255 18.76 -29.63 -0.20
C ALA A 255 19.42 -30.85 0.39
N GLN A 256 20.49 -30.64 1.14
CA GLN A 256 21.19 -31.73 1.84
C GLN A 256 20.30 -32.39 2.91
N ARG A 257 19.58 -31.56 3.68
CA ARG A 257 18.68 -32.03 4.75
C ARG A 257 17.47 -32.82 4.23
N TRP A 258 16.85 -32.40 3.14
CA TRP A 258 15.61 -33.01 2.62
C TRP A 258 15.86 -34.16 1.67
N PHE A 259 16.96 -34.11 0.92
CA PHE A 259 17.21 -35.01 -0.20
C PHE A 259 18.61 -35.69 -0.16
N GLY A 260 19.48 -35.31 0.79
CA GLY A 260 20.82 -35.88 0.90
C GLY A 260 21.72 -35.57 -0.31
N THR A 261 21.45 -34.47 -1.04
CA THR A 261 22.18 -34.14 -2.27
C THR A 261 22.45 -32.64 -2.37
N ASP A 262 23.39 -32.27 -3.26
CA ASP A 262 23.70 -30.87 -3.50
C ASP A 262 22.58 -30.14 -4.25
N LEU A 263 22.47 -28.83 -4.02
CA LEU A 263 21.47 -27.99 -4.66
C LEU A 263 21.50 -28.06 -6.20
N SER A 264 22.70 -28.14 -6.78
CA SER A 264 22.90 -28.25 -8.23
C SER A 264 22.43 -29.58 -8.81
N ALA A 265 22.46 -30.67 -8.00
CA ALA A 265 22.05 -32.01 -8.39
C ALA A 265 20.54 -32.29 -8.19
N LEU A 266 19.78 -31.33 -7.67
CA LEU A 266 18.35 -31.49 -7.46
C LEU A 266 17.60 -31.65 -8.80
N SER A 267 16.76 -32.66 -8.86
CA SER A 267 15.78 -32.81 -9.96
C SER A 267 14.73 -31.68 -9.92
N LEU A 268 14.05 -31.42 -11.03
CA LEU A 268 12.98 -30.45 -11.10
C LEU A 268 11.89 -30.74 -10.05
N LEU A 269 11.51 -32.00 -9.87
CA LEU A 269 10.54 -32.43 -8.87
C LEU A 269 10.96 -32.08 -7.43
N GLN A 270 12.25 -32.19 -7.10
CA GLN A 270 12.76 -31.78 -5.79
C GLN A 270 12.73 -30.25 -5.64
N LYS A 271 13.08 -29.52 -6.70
CA LYS A 271 13.01 -28.04 -6.71
C LYS A 271 11.57 -27.54 -6.52
N THR A 272 10.55 -28.22 -7.06
CA THR A 272 9.13 -27.83 -6.84
C THR A 272 8.70 -27.91 -5.38
N ARG A 273 9.41 -28.64 -4.54
CA ARG A 273 9.13 -28.72 -3.09
C ARG A 273 9.87 -27.62 -2.31
N LEU A 274 11.12 -27.30 -2.67
CA LEU A 274 11.92 -26.28 -1.98
C LEU A 274 11.53 -24.86 -2.36
N ILE A 275 11.19 -24.58 -3.62
CA ILE A 275 10.86 -23.24 -4.11
C ILE A 275 9.69 -22.62 -3.32
N PRO A 276 8.53 -23.29 -3.12
CA PRO A 276 7.45 -22.75 -2.30
C PRO A 276 7.83 -22.61 -0.82
N PHE A 277 8.68 -23.47 -0.29
CA PHE A 277 9.19 -23.35 1.07
C PHE A 277 9.99 -22.06 1.24
N PHE A 278 10.95 -21.75 0.37
CA PHE A 278 11.73 -20.52 0.43
C PHE A 278 10.88 -19.27 0.16
N ASN A 279 9.93 -19.34 -0.76
CA ASN A 279 9.00 -18.24 -0.99
C ASN A 279 8.21 -17.87 0.28
N ARG A 280 7.69 -18.86 1.01
CA ARG A 280 6.91 -18.64 2.23
C ARG A 280 7.77 -18.23 3.43
N THR A 281 8.89 -18.92 3.67
CA THR A 281 9.69 -18.75 4.89
C THR A 281 10.68 -17.60 4.81
N ARG A 282 11.23 -17.32 3.63
CA ARG A 282 12.23 -16.28 3.39
C ARG A 282 11.71 -15.11 2.55
N LYS A 283 10.43 -15.14 2.15
CA LYS A 283 9.82 -14.12 1.29
C LYS A 283 10.65 -13.84 0.02
N THR A 284 11.26 -14.89 -0.54
CA THR A 284 12.09 -14.79 -1.74
C THR A 284 11.26 -14.45 -2.97
N THR A 285 11.80 -13.63 -3.85
CA THR A 285 11.14 -13.26 -5.12
C THR A 285 11.31 -14.36 -6.18
N VAL A 286 10.43 -14.38 -7.18
CA VAL A 286 10.55 -15.24 -8.36
C VAL A 286 11.94 -15.11 -9.01
N ARG A 287 12.44 -13.86 -9.15
CA ARG A 287 13.78 -13.59 -9.73
C ARG A 287 14.91 -14.18 -8.88
N GLN A 288 14.82 -14.08 -7.58
CA GLN A 288 15.81 -14.60 -6.66
C GLN A 288 15.82 -16.12 -6.68
N LEU A 289 14.63 -16.74 -6.62
CA LEU A 289 14.49 -18.20 -6.73
C LEU A 289 14.99 -18.72 -8.08
N ALA A 290 14.70 -18.02 -9.18
CA ALA A 290 15.20 -18.38 -10.51
C ALA A 290 16.74 -18.45 -10.53
N ARG A 291 17.41 -17.43 -9.97
CA ARG A 291 18.89 -17.42 -9.89
C ARG A 291 19.45 -18.49 -8.97
N VAL A 292 18.87 -18.64 -7.77
CA VAL A 292 19.34 -19.60 -6.75
C VAL A 292 19.17 -21.05 -7.20
N PHE A 293 18.03 -21.37 -7.83
CA PHE A 293 17.73 -22.74 -8.26
C PHE A 293 18.12 -23.03 -9.73
N GLY A 294 18.70 -22.05 -10.44
CA GLY A 294 19.11 -22.21 -11.84
C GLY A 294 17.97 -22.55 -12.78
N LEU A 295 16.83 -21.84 -12.63
CA LEU A 295 15.63 -22.02 -13.43
C LEU A 295 15.26 -20.69 -14.12
N ASP A 296 14.47 -20.76 -15.20
CA ASP A 296 13.86 -19.57 -15.77
C ASP A 296 12.69 -19.07 -14.89
N ARG A 297 12.29 -17.82 -15.09
CA ARG A 297 11.25 -17.16 -14.26
C ARG A 297 9.88 -17.78 -14.47
N GLU A 298 9.57 -18.19 -15.68
CA GLU A 298 8.27 -18.77 -16.03
C GLU A 298 8.07 -20.10 -15.30
N THR A 299 9.11 -20.94 -15.27
CA THR A 299 9.13 -22.20 -14.52
C THR A 299 8.94 -21.96 -13.01
N VAL A 300 9.65 -21.00 -12.42
CA VAL A 300 9.49 -20.67 -11.00
C VAL A 300 8.09 -20.13 -10.73
N HIS A 301 7.57 -19.27 -11.60
CA HIS A 301 6.22 -18.73 -11.47
C HIS A 301 5.16 -19.85 -11.55
N ALA A 302 5.29 -20.79 -12.48
CA ALA A 302 4.38 -21.94 -12.60
C ALA A 302 4.42 -22.85 -11.35
N ILE A 303 5.61 -23.01 -10.73
CA ILE A 303 5.77 -23.76 -9.48
C ILE A 303 5.07 -23.07 -8.31
N LEU A 304 5.11 -21.75 -8.23
CA LEU A 304 4.49 -20.98 -7.15
C LEU A 304 2.98 -20.79 -7.32
N HIS A 305 2.51 -20.83 -8.58
CA HIS A 305 1.11 -20.62 -8.94
C HIS A 305 0.62 -21.77 -9.84
N PRO A 306 0.52 -23.01 -9.31
CA PRO A 306 -0.02 -24.12 -10.07
C PRO A 306 -1.47 -23.83 -10.47
N ARG A 307 -1.78 -24.07 -11.75
CA ARG A 307 -3.14 -23.89 -12.30
C ARG A 307 -4.11 -24.89 -11.72
#